data_45bfe540a2c39d96caae55b713846013
#
_entry.id   45bfe540a2c39d96caae55b713846013
#
_cell.length_a   1.000
_cell.length_b   1.000
_cell.length_c   1.000
_cell.angle_alpha   90.00
_cell.angle_beta   90.00
_cell.angle_gamma   90.00
#
_symmetry.space_group_name_H-M   'P 1'
#
loop_
_entity.id
_entity.type
_entity.pdbx_description
1 polymer ?
#
loop_
_entity_poly.entity_id
_entity_poly.type
_entity_poly.pdbx_seq_one_letter_code
_entity_poly.pdbx_strand_id
1 'polypeptide(L)'
;KDATYTAKNIQFNYENLSFTTYKNGKKQGRITLNAMGQHNVYNALSTVALGIESGLPFSAIQKGLKAFQGIKRRMQLISNNNDIDIYDDYAHHPTEIQTTLTGLKQATNKNITCIFQPHRYSRVSSQKTLFHTIFGDVHRLLIAPIYAANEPEPEQPDNSPPLINTIIDGIKAHASCDIHYFEDPKKILSFLKENIQAGEIVITMGAGDINQISASLASYYKEEALSNT
;
A
#
# COMPACT_ATOMS: atom_id res chain seq x y z
N LYS A 1 -10.82 -30.84 4.31
CA LYS A 1 -9.79 -31.46 3.42
C LYS A 1 -8.52 -30.65 3.59
N ASP A 2 -7.42 -31.31 3.88
CA ASP A 2 -6.12 -30.65 3.99
C ASP A 2 -5.70 -30.13 2.61
N ALA A 3 -5.14 -28.91 2.58
CA ALA A 3 -4.69 -28.33 1.34
C ALA A 3 -3.46 -29.08 0.79
N THR A 4 -3.43 -29.34 -0.52
CA THR A 4 -2.32 -30.02 -1.19
C THR A 4 -1.01 -29.25 -1.04
N TYR A 5 -1.08 -27.92 -1.13
CA TYR A 5 0.06 -27.02 -0.93
C TYR A 5 -0.15 -26.17 0.31
N THR A 6 0.86 -26.09 1.16
CA THR A 6 0.82 -25.30 2.39
C THR A 6 2.13 -24.54 2.60
N ALA A 7 2.03 -23.36 3.20
CA ALA A 7 3.14 -22.55 3.67
C ALA A 7 3.24 -22.65 5.19
N LYS A 8 4.45 -22.90 5.71
CA LYS A 8 4.74 -22.92 7.16
C LYS A 8 6.00 -22.12 7.44
N ASN A 9 6.23 -21.77 8.71
CA ASN A 9 7.38 -20.98 9.13
C ASN A 9 7.50 -19.67 8.35
N ILE A 10 6.36 -18.97 8.24
CA ILE A 10 6.27 -17.67 7.55
C ILE A 10 7.01 -16.65 8.40
N GLN A 11 7.90 -15.91 7.77
CA GLN A 11 8.66 -14.83 8.37
C GLN A 11 8.53 -13.59 7.49
N PHE A 12 8.20 -12.47 8.10
CA PHE A 12 8.18 -11.16 7.49
C PHE A 12 9.32 -10.35 8.06
N ASN A 13 10.07 -9.68 7.21
CA ASN A 13 10.91 -8.58 7.57
C ASN A 13 10.60 -7.39 6.63
N TYR A 14 11.22 -6.27 6.87
CA TYR A 14 10.93 -5.02 6.17
C TYR A 14 11.15 -5.11 4.63
N GLU A 15 12.06 -5.97 4.17
CA GLU A 15 12.45 -6.05 2.76
C GLU A 15 11.86 -7.26 2.04
N ASN A 16 11.61 -8.33 2.78
CA ASN A 16 11.20 -9.60 2.18
C ASN A 16 10.31 -10.44 3.10
N LEU A 17 9.61 -11.36 2.49
CA LEU A 17 8.97 -12.45 3.19
C LEU A 17 9.64 -13.78 2.83
N SER A 18 9.59 -14.74 3.74
CA SER A 18 10.03 -16.09 3.45
C SER A 18 9.16 -17.12 4.17
N PHE A 19 9.03 -18.29 3.57
CA PHE A 19 8.26 -19.39 4.12
C PHE A 19 8.76 -20.74 3.59
N THR A 20 8.40 -21.81 4.30
CA THR A 20 8.68 -23.18 3.84
C THR A 20 7.45 -23.76 3.17
N THR A 21 7.59 -24.25 1.94
CA THR A 21 6.53 -24.88 1.14
C THR A 21 6.47 -26.38 1.38
N TYR A 22 5.27 -26.90 1.48
CA TYR A 22 4.98 -28.34 1.57
C TYR A 22 3.96 -28.72 0.48
N LYS A 23 4.14 -29.92 -0.12
CA LYS A 23 3.15 -30.57 -1.01
C LYS A 23 2.75 -31.90 -0.38
N ASN A 24 1.45 -32.10 -0.11
CA ASN A 24 0.93 -33.30 0.58
C ASN A 24 1.72 -33.61 1.87
N GLY A 25 2.03 -32.62 2.68
CA GLY A 25 2.79 -32.75 3.91
C GLY A 25 4.32 -32.93 3.74
N LYS A 26 4.83 -33.15 2.54
CA LYS A 26 6.27 -33.31 2.26
C LYS A 26 6.90 -31.94 1.97
N LYS A 27 7.98 -31.63 2.71
CA LYS A 27 8.75 -30.39 2.52
C LYS A 27 9.34 -30.34 1.11
N GLN A 28 9.10 -29.21 0.41
CA GLN A 28 9.67 -28.91 -0.91
C GLN A 28 10.91 -28.00 -0.79
N GLY A 29 10.83 -26.98 0.03
CA GLY A 29 11.93 -26.04 0.25
C GLY A 29 11.46 -24.69 0.80
N ARG A 30 12.40 -23.76 0.96
CA ARG A 30 12.13 -22.39 1.42
C ARG A 30 12.00 -21.47 0.23
N ILE A 31 10.97 -20.65 0.22
CA ILE A 31 10.77 -19.54 -0.71
C ILE A 31 11.16 -18.24 -0.02
N THR A 32 11.81 -17.35 -0.74
CA THR A 32 12.06 -15.95 -0.36
C THR A 32 11.56 -15.06 -1.48
N LEU A 33 10.84 -14.01 -1.14
CA LEU A 33 10.20 -13.07 -2.05
C LEU A 33 10.46 -11.64 -1.58
N ASN A 34 10.87 -10.74 -2.49
CA ASN A 34 11.03 -9.31 -2.22
C ASN A 34 9.66 -8.63 -2.30
N ALA A 35 8.79 -8.97 -1.36
CA ALA A 35 7.46 -8.41 -1.23
C ALA A 35 6.98 -8.55 0.21
N MET A 36 6.12 -7.65 0.66
CA MET A 36 5.52 -7.69 1.99
C MET A 36 4.07 -8.19 1.95
N GLY A 37 3.57 -8.56 3.12
CA GLY A 37 2.16 -8.88 3.33
C GLY A 37 1.81 -10.36 3.11
N GLN A 38 0.88 -10.84 3.94
CA GLN A 38 0.45 -12.25 3.94
C GLN A 38 -0.18 -12.68 2.61
N HIS A 39 -0.84 -11.76 1.89
CA HIS A 39 -1.40 -12.07 0.57
C HIS A 39 -0.32 -12.51 -0.44
N ASN A 40 0.91 -12.00 -0.33
CA ASN A 40 2.02 -12.42 -1.18
C ASN A 40 2.53 -13.83 -0.84
N VAL A 41 2.29 -14.34 0.37
CA VAL A 41 2.51 -15.77 0.68
C VAL A 41 1.58 -16.64 -0.17
N TYR A 42 0.29 -16.28 -0.25
CA TYR A 42 -0.68 -17.01 -1.08
C TYR A 42 -0.36 -16.91 -2.57
N ASN A 43 0.01 -15.72 -3.06
CA ASN A 43 0.41 -15.51 -4.45
C ASN A 43 1.63 -16.37 -4.82
N ALA A 44 2.67 -16.34 -3.98
CA ALA A 44 3.87 -17.15 -4.19
C ALA A 44 3.58 -18.66 -4.06
N LEU A 45 2.74 -19.07 -3.11
CA LEU A 45 2.35 -20.47 -2.95
C LEU A 45 1.59 -21.00 -4.18
N SER A 46 0.71 -20.16 -4.76
CA SER A 46 0.00 -20.47 -6.02
C SER A 46 0.99 -20.62 -7.18
N THR A 47 1.98 -19.73 -7.26
CA THR A 47 3.06 -19.82 -8.27
C THR A 47 3.88 -21.09 -8.09
N VAL A 48 4.20 -21.46 -6.85
CA VAL A 48 4.91 -22.71 -6.55
C VAL A 48 4.07 -23.92 -6.97
N ALA A 49 2.77 -23.92 -6.63
CA ALA A 49 1.88 -25.01 -6.98
C ALA A 49 1.80 -25.19 -8.50
N LEU A 50 1.53 -24.10 -9.23
CA LEU A 50 1.47 -24.10 -10.70
C LEU A 50 2.79 -24.58 -11.32
N GLY A 51 3.91 -24.05 -10.86
CA GLY A 51 5.24 -24.43 -11.38
C GLY A 51 5.55 -25.91 -11.19
N ILE A 52 5.27 -26.45 -9.99
CA ILE A 52 5.50 -27.90 -9.71
C ILE A 52 4.58 -28.77 -10.58
N GLU A 53 3.28 -28.43 -10.68
CA GLU A 53 2.32 -29.19 -11.49
C GLU A 53 2.64 -29.09 -13.00
N SER A 54 3.32 -28.03 -13.43
CA SER A 54 3.83 -27.86 -14.80
C SER A 54 5.18 -28.53 -15.04
N GLY A 55 5.72 -29.26 -14.05
CA GLY A 55 6.98 -30.01 -14.17
C GLY A 55 8.25 -29.16 -14.00
N LEU A 56 8.15 -27.93 -13.54
CA LEU A 56 9.34 -27.10 -13.28
C LEU A 56 10.09 -27.60 -12.04
N PRO A 57 11.43 -27.64 -12.07
CA PRO A 57 12.20 -27.95 -10.88
C PRO A 57 12.04 -26.85 -9.83
N PHE A 58 11.91 -27.25 -8.55
CA PHE A 58 11.68 -26.31 -7.45
C PHE A 58 12.73 -25.21 -7.37
N SER A 59 13.99 -25.52 -7.71
CA SER A 59 15.08 -24.53 -7.75
C SER A 59 14.86 -23.40 -8.77
N ALA A 60 14.24 -23.71 -9.91
CA ALA A 60 13.89 -22.68 -10.92
C ALA A 60 12.78 -21.77 -10.39
N ILE A 61 11.78 -22.34 -9.71
CA ILE A 61 10.69 -21.58 -9.07
C ILE A 61 11.25 -20.68 -7.96
N GLN A 62 12.15 -21.21 -7.12
CA GLN A 62 12.83 -20.41 -6.08
C GLN A 62 13.59 -19.23 -6.69
N LYS A 63 14.37 -19.48 -7.73
CA LYS A 63 15.15 -18.45 -8.41
C LYS A 63 14.25 -17.38 -9.03
N GLY A 64 13.16 -17.78 -9.69
CA GLY A 64 12.19 -16.86 -10.29
C GLY A 64 11.49 -15.98 -9.23
N LEU A 65 11.02 -16.57 -8.15
CA LEU A 65 10.37 -15.83 -7.06
C LEU A 65 11.34 -14.88 -6.33
N LYS A 66 12.58 -15.30 -6.11
CA LYS A 66 13.60 -14.42 -5.51
C LYS A 66 13.99 -13.25 -6.43
N ALA A 67 13.98 -13.46 -7.74
CA ALA A 67 14.28 -12.41 -8.73
C ALA A 67 13.09 -11.46 -8.98
N PHE A 68 11.90 -11.81 -8.52
CA PHE A 68 10.70 -11.00 -8.71
C PHE A 68 10.82 -9.70 -7.89
N GLN A 69 10.69 -8.57 -8.58
CA GLN A 69 10.84 -7.22 -8.00
C GLN A 69 9.49 -6.60 -7.60
N GLY A 70 8.43 -7.40 -7.53
CA GLY A 70 7.08 -6.91 -7.27
C GLY A 70 6.36 -6.43 -8.54
N ILE A 71 5.15 -5.94 -8.35
CA ILE A 71 4.32 -5.31 -9.39
C ILE A 71 4.34 -3.81 -9.13
N LYS A 72 4.45 -3.00 -10.19
CA LYS A 72 4.34 -1.55 -10.07
C LYS A 72 3.04 -1.19 -9.36
N ARG A 73 3.12 -0.21 -8.47
CA ARG A 73 2.00 0.26 -7.66
C ARG A 73 1.37 -0.82 -6.74
N ARG A 74 2.16 -1.78 -6.25
CA ARG A 74 1.76 -2.76 -5.23
C ARG A 74 2.83 -2.80 -4.15
N MET A 75 2.66 -1.99 -3.10
CA MET A 75 3.70 -1.73 -2.09
C MET A 75 5.07 -1.49 -2.75
N GLN A 76 5.06 -0.71 -3.82
CA GLN A 76 6.28 -0.42 -4.59
C GLN A 76 7.13 0.58 -3.83
N LEU A 77 8.35 0.20 -3.44
CA LEU A 77 9.34 1.15 -2.95
C LEU A 77 9.80 2.04 -4.12
N ILE A 78 9.55 3.33 -4.01
CA ILE A 78 9.95 4.34 -5.01
C ILE A 78 11.32 4.91 -4.67
N SER A 79 11.56 5.17 -3.39
CA SER A 79 12.82 5.73 -2.90
C SER A 79 13.04 5.39 -1.43
N ASN A 80 14.32 5.29 -1.06
CA ASN A 80 14.79 5.21 0.32
C ASN A 80 15.99 6.18 0.44
N ASN A 81 15.70 7.46 0.54
CA ASN A 81 16.69 8.52 0.69
C ASN A 81 16.41 9.32 1.97
N ASN A 82 17.47 9.83 2.61
CA ASN A 82 17.39 10.64 3.83
C ASN A 82 16.64 9.94 4.98
N ASP A 83 16.74 8.59 5.07
CA ASP A 83 15.99 7.75 6.01
C ASP A 83 14.44 7.87 5.85
N ILE A 84 13.97 8.30 4.69
CA ILE A 84 12.56 8.38 4.34
C ILE A 84 12.26 7.31 3.30
N ASP A 85 11.35 6.39 3.63
CA ASP A 85 10.90 5.36 2.71
C ASP A 85 9.64 5.81 1.99
N ILE A 86 9.69 5.93 0.68
CA ILE A 86 8.57 6.38 -0.15
C ILE A 86 8.01 5.20 -0.93
N TYR A 87 6.72 4.91 -0.70
CA TYR A 87 5.99 3.83 -1.35
C TYR A 87 4.84 4.34 -2.23
N ASP A 88 4.48 3.53 -3.23
CA ASP A 88 3.23 3.69 -3.98
C ASP A 88 2.43 2.38 -3.97
N ASP A 89 1.13 2.49 -3.67
CA ASP A 89 0.20 1.37 -3.70
C ASP A 89 -1.08 1.73 -4.47
N TYR A 90 -1.51 0.83 -5.33
CA TYR A 90 -2.75 0.97 -6.12
C TYR A 90 -4.01 0.72 -5.27
N ALA A 91 -3.87 0.33 -4.02
CA ALA A 91 -4.97 0.04 -3.12
C ALA A 91 -5.95 1.23 -3.06
N HIS A 92 -7.22 0.95 -3.31
CA HIS A 92 -8.29 1.92 -3.39
C HIS A 92 -9.61 1.38 -2.83
N HIS A 93 -9.70 0.08 -2.58
CA HIS A 93 -10.77 -0.56 -1.83
C HIS A 93 -10.44 -0.55 -0.33
N PRO A 94 -11.41 -0.28 0.58
CA PRO A 94 -11.12 -0.21 2.03
C PRO A 94 -10.34 -1.42 2.57
N THR A 95 -10.71 -2.63 2.16
CA THR A 95 -10.01 -3.86 2.59
C THR A 95 -8.55 -3.91 2.11
N GLU A 96 -8.28 -3.46 0.88
CA GLU A 96 -6.91 -3.41 0.34
C GLU A 96 -6.07 -2.42 1.14
N ILE A 97 -6.60 -1.20 1.35
CA ILE A 97 -5.95 -0.14 2.12
C ILE A 97 -5.62 -0.63 3.53
N GLN A 98 -6.61 -1.17 4.24
CA GLN A 98 -6.42 -1.68 5.59
C GLN A 98 -5.35 -2.78 5.63
N THR A 99 -5.40 -3.75 4.69
CA THR A 99 -4.43 -4.84 4.63
C THR A 99 -3.01 -4.32 4.41
N THR A 100 -2.84 -3.34 3.53
CA THR A 100 -1.53 -2.73 3.25
C THR A 100 -1.01 -1.97 4.47
N LEU A 101 -1.83 -1.10 5.07
CA LEU A 101 -1.42 -0.27 6.22
C LEU A 101 -1.11 -1.13 7.46
N THR A 102 -1.95 -2.12 7.76
CA THR A 102 -1.71 -3.04 8.88
C THR A 102 -0.46 -3.88 8.64
N GLY A 103 -0.26 -4.38 7.42
CA GLY A 103 0.97 -5.12 7.07
C GLY A 103 2.23 -4.27 7.20
N LEU A 104 2.16 -3.00 6.78
CA LEU A 104 3.25 -2.05 6.92
C LEU A 104 3.55 -1.74 8.39
N LYS A 105 2.52 -1.49 9.20
CA LYS A 105 2.66 -1.23 10.64
C LYS A 105 3.26 -2.41 11.40
N GLN A 106 2.90 -3.64 11.03
CA GLN A 106 3.48 -4.85 11.62
C GLN A 106 4.96 -5.06 11.24
N ALA A 107 5.38 -4.57 10.08
CA ALA A 107 6.75 -4.73 9.59
C ALA A 107 7.72 -3.68 10.15
N THR A 108 7.23 -2.57 10.72
CA THR A 108 8.06 -1.46 11.18
C THR A 108 7.43 -0.69 12.34
N ASN A 109 8.28 -0.02 13.12
CA ASN A 109 7.88 0.95 14.15
C ASN A 109 7.91 2.40 13.65
N LYS A 110 8.26 2.63 12.36
CA LYS A 110 8.30 3.97 11.78
C LYS A 110 6.90 4.61 11.76
N ASN A 111 6.84 5.92 11.82
CA ASN A 111 5.62 6.68 11.59
C ASN A 111 5.21 6.56 10.11
N ILE A 112 3.93 6.37 9.86
CA ILE A 112 3.37 6.23 8.52
C ILE A 112 2.57 7.48 8.17
N THR A 113 2.98 8.20 7.13
CA THR A 113 2.20 9.25 6.47
C THR A 113 1.56 8.66 5.22
N CYS A 114 0.24 8.54 5.24
CA CYS A 114 -0.55 8.01 4.13
C CYS A 114 -1.16 9.15 3.32
N ILE A 115 -0.95 9.17 2.01
CA ILE A 115 -1.62 10.05 1.05
C ILE A 115 -2.67 9.23 0.34
N PHE A 116 -3.93 9.49 0.65
CA PHE A 116 -5.07 8.72 0.13
C PHE A 116 -5.86 9.53 -0.91
N GLN A 117 -6.06 8.95 -2.09
CA GLN A 117 -6.97 9.47 -3.11
C GLN A 117 -8.15 8.52 -3.27
N PRO A 118 -9.35 8.90 -2.80
CA PRO A 118 -10.56 8.14 -3.07
C PRO A 118 -10.80 8.03 -4.58
N HIS A 119 -11.30 6.89 -5.05
CA HIS A 119 -11.41 6.61 -6.48
C HIS A 119 -12.85 6.21 -6.85
N ARG A 120 -13.47 6.98 -7.76
CA ARG A 120 -14.85 6.89 -8.25
C ARG A 120 -15.89 7.28 -7.20
N TYR A 121 -16.77 8.18 -7.56
CA TYR A 121 -17.88 8.61 -6.71
C TYR A 121 -18.80 7.46 -6.31
N SER A 122 -19.12 6.55 -7.26
CA SER A 122 -19.98 5.39 -7.02
C SER A 122 -19.43 4.45 -5.94
N ARG A 123 -18.12 4.16 -5.99
CA ARG A 123 -17.45 3.32 -4.98
C ARG A 123 -17.41 4.01 -3.62
N VAL A 124 -17.01 5.27 -3.63
CA VAL A 124 -16.89 6.07 -2.41
C VAL A 124 -18.24 6.16 -1.71
N SER A 125 -19.32 6.40 -2.44
CA SER A 125 -20.68 6.44 -1.91
C SER A 125 -21.12 5.09 -1.33
N SER A 126 -20.92 4.00 -2.07
CA SER A 126 -21.34 2.65 -1.64
C SER A 126 -20.56 2.09 -0.46
N GLN A 127 -19.32 2.56 -0.23
CA GLN A 127 -18.40 2.03 0.78
C GLN A 127 -18.01 3.06 1.84
N LYS A 128 -18.66 4.21 1.89
CA LYS A 128 -18.29 5.35 2.74
C LYS A 128 -18.00 4.96 4.20
N THR A 129 -18.83 4.14 4.81
CA THR A 129 -18.68 3.72 6.20
C THR A 129 -17.47 2.82 6.44
N LEU A 130 -17.05 2.06 5.42
CA LEU A 130 -15.86 1.21 5.52
C LEU A 130 -14.57 2.03 5.57
N PHE A 131 -14.54 3.21 4.95
CA PHE A 131 -13.38 4.10 5.03
C PHE A 131 -13.15 4.69 6.42
N HIS A 132 -14.18 4.76 7.27
CA HIS A 132 -14.10 5.46 8.55
C HIS A 132 -13.08 4.84 9.52
N THR A 133 -12.84 3.53 9.45
CA THR A 133 -12.08 2.78 10.48
C THR A 133 -10.75 2.22 10.01
N ILE A 134 -10.38 2.41 8.74
CA ILE A 134 -9.22 1.71 8.15
C ILE A 134 -7.88 2.43 8.31
N PHE A 135 -7.86 3.66 8.82
CA PHE A 135 -6.67 4.48 8.94
C PHE A 135 -6.10 4.54 10.38
N GLY A 136 -6.45 3.59 11.24
CA GLY A 136 -5.97 3.55 12.62
C GLY A 136 -4.47 3.30 12.79
N ASP A 137 -3.82 2.72 11.78
CA ASP A 137 -2.40 2.37 11.79
C ASP A 137 -1.47 3.49 11.28
N VAL A 138 -2.02 4.63 10.83
CA VAL A 138 -1.23 5.75 10.32
C VAL A 138 -1.01 6.84 11.37
N HIS A 139 0.12 7.52 11.28
CA HIS A 139 0.43 8.70 12.09
C HIS A 139 -0.21 9.96 11.50
N ARG A 140 -0.16 10.10 10.15
CA ARG A 140 -0.74 11.24 9.43
C ARG A 140 -1.46 10.76 8.18
N LEU A 141 -2.63 11.33 7.92
CA LEU A 141 -3.45 11.04 6.75
C LEU A 141 -3.68 12.32 5.94
N LEU A 142 -3.17 12.34 4.70
CA LEU A 142 -3.40 13.41 3.74
C LEU A 142 -4.41 12.91 2.72
N ILE A 143 -5.54 13.60 2.59
CA ILE A 143 -6.64 13.18 1.71
C ILE A 143 -6.66 14.12 0.51
N ALA A 144 -6.62 13.54 -0.69
CA ALA A 144 -6.79 14.23 -1.97
C ALA A 144 -8.28 14.20 -2.40
N PRO A 145 -8.69 15.02 -3.39
CA PRO A 145 -10.02 14.96 -3.96
C PRO A 145 -10.32 13.59 -4.55
N ILE A 146 -11.61 13.27 -4.68
CA ILE A 146 -12.05 12.04 -5.32
C ILE A 146 -11.59 12.05 -6.79
N TYR A 147 -10.86 11.04 -7.21
CA TYR A 147 -10.55 10.82 -8.62
C TYR A 147 -11.78 10.24 -9.33
N ALA A 148 -12.37 11.04 -10.19
CA ALA A 148 -13.67 10.73 -10.79
C ALA A 148 -13.64 9.52 -11.75
N ALA A 149 -12.51 9.27 -12.45
CA ALA A 149 -12.37 8.20 -13.45
C ALA A 149 -13.49 8.22 -14.51
N ASN A 150 -13.80 9.43 -15.00
CA ASN A 150 -14.87 9.74 -15.96
C ASN A 150 -16.31 9.55 -15.42
N GLU A 151 -16.50 9.33 -14.14
CA GLU A 151 -17.83 9.40 -13.53
C GLU A 151 -18.25 10.87 -13.34
N PRO A 152 -19.48 11.25 -13.63
CA PRO A 152 -20.00 12.55 -13.24
C PRO A 152 -20.06 12.66 -11.72
N GLU A 153 -19.85 13.86 -11.20
CA GLU A 153 -20.11 14.09 -9.79
C GLU A 153 -21.60 13.89 -9.51
N PRO A 154 -21.96 13.10 -8.49
CA PRO A 154 -23.36 12.82 -8.21
C PRO A 154 -24.06 14.10 -7.77
N GLU A 155 -25.30 14.31 -8.28
CA GLU A 155 -26.17 15.36 -7.77
C GLU A 155 -26.38 15.14 -6.26
N GLN A 156 -26.21 16.18 -5.50
CA GLN A 156 -26.41 16.11 -4.06
C GLN A 156 -27.79 16.69 -3.72
N PRO A 157 -28.52 16.05 -2.80
CA PRO A 157 -29.74 16.64 -2.26
C PRO A 157 -29.42 18.02 -1.68
N ASP A 158 -30.36 18.95 -1.79
CA ASP A 158 -30.22 20.29 -1.21
C ASP A 158 -29.77 20.23 0.24
N ASN A 159 -28.73 21.01 0.57
CA ASN A 159 -28.09 21.08 1.90
C ASN A 159 -27.34 19.83 2.38
N SER A 160 -27.05 18.86 1.54
CA SER A 160 -26.16 17.73 1.90
C SER A 160 -24.68 18.14 1.78
N PRO A 161 -23.81 17.72 2.72
CA PRO A 161 -22.38 17.97 2.60
C PRO A 161 -21.80 17.19 1.41
N PRO A 162 -20.75 17.71 0.75
CA PRO A 162 -20.02 16.99 -0.28
C PRO A 162 -19.62 15.58 0.17
N LEU A 163 -19.67 14.61 -0.74
CA LEU A 163 -19.38 13.20 -0.42
C LEU A 163 -18.01 13.04 0.26
N ILE A 164 -17.01 13.80 -0.19
CA ILE A 164 -15.67 13.78 0.41
C ILE A 164 -15.69 14.23 1.89
N ASN A 165 -16.49 15.24 2.24
CA ASN A 165 -16.61 15.71 3.62
C ASN A 165 -17.23 14.65 4.52
N THR A 166 -18.23 13.91 4.01
CA THR A 166 -18.84 12.79 4.77
C THR A 166 -17.80 11.73 5.13
N ILE A 167 -16.85 11.44 4.23
CA ILE A 167 -15.77 10.49 4.51
C ILE A 167 -14.80 11.05 5.53
N ILE A 168 -14.36 12.30 5.33
CA ILE A 168 -13.41 12.97 6.23
C ILE A 168 -13.96 13.02 7.65
N ASP A 169 -15.21 13.42 7.81
CA ASP A 169 -15.86 13.50 9.12
C ASP A 169 -15.99 12.11 9.76
N GLY A 170 -16.34 11.11 8.96
CA GLY A 170 -16.40 9.72 9.44
C GLY A 170 -15.02 9.19 9.86
N ILE A 171 -13.94 9.49 9.14
CA ILE A 171 -12.58 9.11 9.53
C ILE A 171 -12.17 9.85 10.81
N LYS A 172 -12.39 11.17 10.89
CA LYS A 172 -12.09 11.96 12.09
C LYS A 172 -12.77 11.45 13.36
N ALA A 173 -13.96 10.88 13.23
CA ALA A 173 -14.69 10.31 14.35
C ALA A 173 -14.10 8.99 14.88
N HIS A 174 -13.26 8.30 14.08
CA HIS A 174 -12.77 6.95 14.42
C HIS A 174 -11.23 6.83 14.45
N ALA A 175 -10.50 7.75 13.81
CA ALA A 175 -9.05 7.74 13.79
C ALA A 175 -8.45 8.85 14.66
N SER A 176 -7.36 8.54 15.36
CA SER A 176 -6.60 9.50 16.19
C SER A 176 -5.40 10.10 15.46
N CYS A 177 -5.22 9.84 14.17
CA CYS A 177 -4.13 10.37 13.37
C CYS A 177 -4.36 11.85 13.01
N ASP A 178 -3.26 12.53 12.63
CA ASP A 178 -3.30 13.89 12.09
C ASP A 178 -3.90 13.87 10.67
N ILE A 179 -5.05 14.54 10.44
CA ILE A 179 -5.83 14.44 9.21
C ILE A 179 -5.92 15.80 8.50
N HIS A 180 -5.44 15.84 7.25
CA HIS A 180 -5.50 17.01 6.38
C HIS A 180 -6.20 16.68 5.07
N TYR A 181 -7.08 17.56 4.61
CA TYR A 181 -7.69 17.50 3.28
C TYR A 181 -7.14 18.61 2.38
N PHE A 182 -6.81 18.29 1.17
CA PHE A 182 -6.27 19.22 0.17
C PHE A 182 -7.17 19.24 -1.06
N GLU A 183 -7.84 20.36 -1.32
CA GLU A 183 -8.61 20.54 -2.56
C GLU A 183 -7.71 20.53 -3.80
N ASP A 184 -6.47 21.03 -3.66
CA ASP A 184 -5.45 20.97 -4.71
C ASP A 184 -4.37 19.95 -4.33
N PRO A 185 -4.28 18.81 -5.04
CA PRO A 185 -3.28 17.78 -4.78
C PRO A 185 -1.83 18.28 -4.87
N LYS A 186 -1.56 19.37 -5.61
CA LYS A 186 -0.22 19.95 -5.71
C LYS A 186 0.29 20.49 -4.36
N LYS A 187 -0.62 20.95 -3.50
CA LYS A 187 -0.28 21.42 -2.15
C LYS A 187 0.19 20.30 -1.22
N ILE A 188 -0.16 19.06 -1.51
CA ILE A 188 0.29 17.90 -0.72
C ILE A 188 1.82 17.77 -0.79
N LEU A 189 2.41 17.97 -1.97
CA LEU A 189 3.87 17.89 -2.11
C LEU A 189 4.59 18.97 -1.30
N SER A 190 4.09 20.21 -1.31
CA SER A 190 4.67 21.29 -0.49
C SER A 190 4.54 20.99 0.99
N PHE A 191 3.38 20.51 1.43
CA PHE A 191 3.16 20.11 2.81
C PHE A 191 4.11 18.99 3.24
N LEU A 192 4.33 17.96 2.40
CA LEU A 192 5.25 16.86 2.69
C LEU A 192 6.68 17.35 2.87
N LYS A 193 7.17 18.22 1.99
CA LYS A 193 8.53 18.79 2.07
C LYS A 193 8.80 19.53 3.39
N GLU A 194 7.78 20.15 3.95
CA GLU A 194 7.88 20.94 5.18
C GLU A 194 7.69 20.11 6.45
N ASN A 195 6.99 18.98 6.37
CA ASN A 195 6.48 18.28 7.57
C ASN A 195 6.97 16.84 7.72
N ILE A 196 7.58 16.22 6.70
CA ILE A 196 8.14 14.86 6.82
C ILE A 196 9.51 14.91 7.47
N GLN A 197 9.76 13.96 8.36
CA GLN A 197 11.01 13.82 9.09
C GLN A 197 11.73 12.53 8.71
N ALA A 198 13.05 12.51 8.91
CA ALA A 198 13.85 11.29 8.80
C ALA A 198 13.28 10.20 9.73
N GLY A 199 13.27 8.97 9.28
CA GLY A 199 12.68 7.84 10.01
C GLY A 199 11.20 7.63 9.71
N GLU A 200 10.56 8.39 8.81
CA GLU A 200 9.16 8.20 8.43
C GLU A 200 9.00 7.37 7.15
N ILE A 201 7.80 6.81 7.02
CA ILE A 201 7.32 6.19 5.78
C ILE A 201 6.26 7.09 5.17
N VAL A 202 6.39 7.35 3.88
CA VAL A 202 5.38 8.02 3.05
C VAL A 202 4.80 7.01 2.08
N ILE A 203 3.48 6.85 2.05
CA ILE A 203 2.81 5.95 1.12
C ILE A 203 1.68 6.67 0.38
N THR A 204 1.71 6.65 -0.96
CA THR A 204 0.57 7.05 -1.79
C THR A 204 -0.35 5.86 -2.02
N MET A 205 -1.67 6.05 -1.83
CA MET A 205 -2.68 5.01 -1.99
C MET A 205 -3.84 5.50 -2.86
N GLY A 206 -4.08 4.80 -3.95
CA GLY A 206 -5.17 5.13 -4.87
C GLY A 206 -4.96 4.60 -6.28
N ALA A 207 -6.05 4.44 -7.04
CA ALA A 207 -6.01 3.93 -8.42
C ALA A 207 -5.92 5.05 -9.49
N GLY A 208 -5.96 6.32 -9.06
CA GLY A 208 -5.80 7.50 -9.93
C GLY A 208 -4.34 7.89 -10.13
N ASP A 209 -4.12 9.19 -10.15
CA ASP A 209 -2.84 9.84 -10.45
C ASP A 209 -2.02 10.23 -9.21
N ILE A 210 -2.46 9.83 -8.02
CA ILE A 210 -1.82 10.17 -6.74
C ILE A 210 -0.35 9.72 -6.66
N ASN A 211 0.03 8.68 -7.41
CA ASN A 211 1.40 8.19 -7.52
C ASN A 211 2.39 9.22 -8.07
N GLN A 212 1.91 10.29 -8.71
CA GLN A 212 2.78 11.39 -9.15
C GLN A 212 3.38 12.14 -7.95
N ILE A 213 2.71 12.13 -6.81
CA ILE A 213 3.22 12.75 -5.58
C ILE A 213 4.42 11.98 -5.03
N SER A 214 4.33 10.65 -4.93
CA SER A 214 5.46 9.81 -4.50
C SER A 214 6.66 9.93 -5.42
N ALA A 215 6.44 9.97 -6.75
CA ALA A 215 7.50 10.17 -7.74
C ALA A 215 8.17 11.55 -7.61
N SER A 216 7.37 12.61 -7.44
CA SER A 216 7.88 13.98 -7.28
C SER A 216 8.64 14.17 -5.97
N LEU A 217 8.15 13.56 -4.87
CA LEU A 217 8.81 13.60 -3.58
C LEU A 217 10.15 12.86 -3.62
N ALA A 218 10.19 11.68 -4.26
CA ALA A 218 11.42 10.91 -4.45
C ALA A 218 12.48 11.69 -5.27
N SER A 219 12.05 12.40 -6.33
CA SER A 219 12.94 13.25 -7.11
C SER A 219 13.50 14.40 -6.29
N TYR A 220 12.67 15.04 -5.48
CA TYR A 220 13.10 16.13 -4.59
C TYR A 220 14.19 15.67 -3.62
N TYR A 221 14.02 14.58 -2.90
CA TYR A 221 15.05 14.09 -1.95
C TYR A 221 16.30 13.56 -2.65
N LYS A 222 16.18 13.09 -3.88
CA LYS A 222 17.37 12.72 -4.69
C LYS A 222 18.22 13.95 -5.04
N GLU A 223 17.59 15.05 -5.44
CA GLU A 223 18.28 16.32 -5.76
C GLU A 223 18.91 16.95 -4.51
N GLU A 224 18.20 16.91 -3.38
CA GLU A 224 18.70 17.41 -2.10
C GLU A 224 19.93 16.62 -1.62
N ALA A 225 19.92 15.30 -1.75
CA ALA A 225 21.07 14.46 -1.43
C ALA A 225 22.31 14.77 -2.29
N LEU A 226 22.10 15.10 -3.57
CA LEU A 226 23.18 15.48 -4.48
C LEU A 226 23.73 16.89 -4.22
N SER A 227 22.92 17.80 -3.69
CA SER A 227 23.36 19.17 -3.36
C SER A 227 24.14 19.28 -2.05
N ASN A 228 24.05 18.26 -1.19
CA ASN A 228 24.73 18.19 0.11
C ASN A 228 26.04 17.37 0.07
N THR A 229 26.44 16.88 -1.11
CA THR A 229 27.71 16.20 -1.39
C THR A 229 28.67 17.08 -2.19
#